data_408d767cf5e57327abc522b5f75f3727
#
_entry.id   408d767cf5e57327abc522b5f75f3727
#
_cell.length_a   1.000
_cell.length_b   1.000
_cell.length_c   1.000
_cell.angle_alpha   90.00
_cell.angle_beta   90.00
_cell.angle_gamma   90.00
#
_symmetry.space_group_name_H-M   'P 1'
#
loop_
_entity.id
_entity.type
_entity.pdbx_description
1 polymer ?
#
loop_
_entity_poly.entity_id
_entity_poly.type
_entity_poly.pdbx_seq_one_letter_code
_entity_poly.pdbx_strand_id
1 'polypeptide(L)'
;MTTFDLRTLRIRSGDQAHERVEIELEPLLLGGQAYEARPNPAPAELAVTRASSGTVLELAFDVSLEGPCFRCLADAELPLSLGLREYQATKPEGEEERTEYLQDDRLDLSTWARDAIALALPEQILCRPDCAGLCPVCGKDLNAEPHEHVEERIDPRWEKLS
;
A
#
# COMPACT_ATOMS: atom_id res chain seq x y z
N MET A 1 -2.55 -13.70 -7.68
CA MET A 1 -2.08 -12.67 -8.65
C MET A 1 -3.16 -12.46 -9.69
N THR A 2 -3.76 -11.27 -9.72
CA THR A 2 -4.90 -10.93 -10.57
C THR A 2 -4.45 -10.14 -11.79
N THR A 3 -4.78 -10.64 -12.97
CA THR A 3 -4.51 -9.96 -14.26
C THR A 3 -5.81 -9.75 -15.02
N PHE A 4 -5.90 -8.62 -15.74
CA PHE A 4 -7.05 -8.29 -16.59
C PHE A 4 -6.62 -8.21 -18.06
N ASP A 5 -7.32 -8.94 -18.97
CA ASP A 5 -7.03 -8.90 -20.41
C ASP A 5 -7.85 -7.79 -21.07
N LEU A 6 -7.18 -6.72 -21.50
CA LEU A 6 -7.81 -5.57 -22.17
C LEU A 6 -8.47 -5.92 -23.52
N ARG A 7 -8.12 -7.06 -24.12
CA ARG A 7 -8.75 -7.53 -25.39
C ARG A 7 -10.21 -7.94 -25.18
N THR A 8 -10.60 -8.24 -23.94
CA THR A 8 -12.01 -8.53 -23.61
C THR A 8 -12.87 -7.30 -23.77
N LEU A 9 -12.28 -6.10 -23.61
CA LEU A 9 -12.92 -4.82 -23.83
C LEU A 9 -12.96 -4.49 -25.33
N ARG A 10 -14.12 -4.60 -25.93
CA ARG A 10 -14.31 -4.28 -27.36
C ARG A 10 -14.47 -2.78 -27.57
N ILE A 11 -13.52 -1.98 -27.07
CA ILE A 11 -13.55 -0.51 -27.17
C ILE A 11 -12.71 -0.01 -28.36
N ARG A 12 -13.21 1.04 -29.01
CA ARG A 12 -12.53 1.75 -30.11
C ARG A 12 -11.85 3.02 -29.57
N SER A 13 -11.06 3.67 -30.42
CA SER A 13 -10.50 4.98 -30.09
C SER A 13 -11.65 5.99 -29.85
N GLY A 14 -11.60 6.65 -28.70
CA GLY A 14 -12.62 7.56 -28.19
C GLY A 14 -13.59 6.91 -27.19
N ASP A 15 -13.57 5.59 -27.05
CA ASP A 15 -14.45 4.88 -26.12
C ASP A 15 -13.82 4.75 -24.72
N GLN A 16 -14.69 4.62 -23.73
CA GLN A 16 -14.34 4.28 -22.35
C GLN A 16 -15.16 3.06 -21.91
N ALA A 17 -14.51 2.15 -21.17
CA ALA A 17 -15.16 1.02 -20.51
C ALA A 17 -14.93 1.10 -19.01
N HIS A 18 -15.91 0.62 -18.25
CA HIS A 18 -15.85 0.48 -16.79
C HIS A 18 -16.13 -0.97 -16.43
N GLU A 19 -15.22 -1.56 -15.66
CA GLU A 19 -15.31 -2.94 -15.21
C GLU A 19 -15.16 -3.03 -13.70
N ARG A 20 -15.92 -3.93 -13.08
CA ARG A 20 -15.72 -4.31 -11.69
C ARG A 20 -14.82 -5.51 -11.65
N VAL A 21 -13.74 -5.38 -10.92
CA VAL A 21 -12.71 -6.42 -10.79
C VAL A 21 -12.47 -6.73 -9.32
N GLU A 22 -11.95 -7.90 -9.05
CA GLU A 22 -11.52 -8.32 -7.72
C GLU A 22 -10.01 -8.51 -7.74
N ILE A 23 -9.30 -7.88 -6.80
CA ILE A 23 -7.85 -7.89 -6.76
C ILE A 23 -7.38 -8.75 -5.59
N GLU A 24 -6.64 -9.81 -5.88
CA GLU A 24 -5.94 -10.59 -4.86
C GLU A 24 -4.67 -9.86 -4.42
N LEU A 25 -4.55 -9.60 -3.14
CA LEU A 25 -3.42 -8.92 -2.52
C LEU A 25 -2.68 -9.88 -1.59
N GLU A 26 -1.37 -10.02 -1.80
CA GLU A 26 -0.51 -10.75 -0.89
C GLU A 26 -0.21 -9.92 0.36
N PRO A 27 0.05 -10.54 1.53
CA PRO A 27 0.45 -9.81 2.72
C PRO A 27 1.69 -8.94 2.48
N LEU A 28 1.67 -7.73 3.02
CA LEU A 28 2.84 -6.82 2.97
C LEU A 28 3.73 -7.05 4.18
N LEU A 29 5.02 -7.22 3.94
CA LEU A 29 6.02 -7.33 5.00
C LEU A 29 6.66 -5.96 5.24
N LEU A 30 6.36 -5.35 6.38
CA LEU A 30 6.84 -4.02 6.76
C LEU A 30 7.58 -4.10 8.10
N GLY A 31 8.87 -3.76 8.11
CA GLY A 31 9.68 -3.81 9.33
C GLY A 31 9.72 -5.20 10.01
N GLY A 32 9.57 -6.27 9.24
CA GLY A 32 9.52 -7.65 9.75
C GLY A 32 8.14 -8.10 10.25
N GLN A 33 7.12 -7.25 10.15
CA GLN A 33 5.72 -7.54 10.48
C GLN A 33 4.89 -7.76 9.22
N ALA A 34 3.95 -8.70 9.28
CA ALA A 34 3.03 -8.97 8.19
C ALA A 34 1.73 -8.16 8.37
N TYR A 35 1.28 -7.52 7.29
CA TYR A 35 0.02 -6.80 7.22
C TYR A 35 -0.84 -7.38 6.12
N GLU A 36 -2.08 -7.72 6.43
CA GLU A 36 -3.04 -8.29 5.50
C GLU A 36 -4.03 -7.23 5.01
N ALA A 37 -4.30 -7.21 3.71
CA ALA A 37 -5.35 -6.35 3.16
C ALA A 37 -6.74 -6.96 3.38
N ARG A 38 -7.71 -6.13 3.75
CA ARG A 38 -9.12 -6.49 3.92
C ARG A 38 -10.03 -5.45 3.24
N PRO A 39 -11.06 -5.89 2.47
CA PRO A 39 -11.34 -7.28 2.08
C PRO A 39 -10.27 -7.84 1.13
N ASN A 40 -10.13 -9.17 1.09
CA ASN A 40 -9.26 -9.84 0.14
C ASN A 40 -9.97 -11.10 -0.40
N PRO A 41 -10.29 -11.17 -1.71
CA PRO A 41 -9.94 -10.19 -2.74
C PRO A 41 -10.60 -8.83 -2.53
N ALA A 42 -9.92 -7.75 -2.95
CA ALA A 42 -10.41 -6.38 -2.85
C ALA A 42 -11.27 -6.03 -4.06
N PRO A 43 -12.54 -5.59 -3.87
CA PRO A 43 -13.36 -5.11 -4.97
C PRO A 43 -12.81 -3.77 -5.48
N ALA A 44 -12.69 -3.63 -6.80
CA ALA A 44 -12.15 -2.44 -7.45
C ALA A 44 -12.94 -2.05 -8.69
N GLU A 45 -12.88 -0.77 -9.05
CA GLU A 45 -13.41 -0.24 -10.30
C GLU A 45 -12.24 0.07 -11.24
N LEU A 46 -12.22 -0.58 -12.39
CA LEU A 46 -11.26 -0.35 -13.46
C LEU A 46 -11.95 0.44 -14.57
N ALA A 47 -11.43 1.62 -14.91
CA ALA A 47 -11.82 2.37 -16.09
C ALA A 47 -10.69 2.35 -17.12
N VAL A 48 -11.04 2.05 -18.37
CA VAL A 48 -10.11 2.00 -19.49
C VAL A 48 -10.60 2.94 -20.58
N THR A 49 -9.83 3.98 -20.88
CA THR A 49 -10.13 4.94 -21.93
C THR A 49 -9.14 4.76 -23.07
N ARG A 50 -9.63 4.48 -24.27
CA ARG A 50 -8.79 4.33 -25.46
C ARG A 50 -8.82 5.61 -26.31
N ALA A 51 -7.66 6.25 -26.43
CA ALA A 51 -7.45 7.41 -27.30
C ALA A 51 -6.60 7.03 -28.52
N SER A 52 -6.51 7.92 -29.51
CA SER A 52 -5.64 7.72 -30.67
C SER A 52 -4.15 7.68 -30.30
N SER A 53 -3.75 8.41 -29.25
CA SER A 53 -2.38 8.49 -28.76
C SER A 53 -1.99 7.34 -27.81
N GLY A 54 -2.97 6.71 -27.14
CA GLY A 54 -2.70 5.69 -26.16
C GLY A 54 -3.92 5.25 -25.38
N THR A 55 -3.67 4.52 -24.31
CA THR A 55 -4.69 4.01 -23.39
C THR A 55 -4.46 4.58 -22.01
N VAL A 56 -5.49 5.17 -21.40
CA VAL A 56 -5.51 5.59 -20.00
C VAL A 56 -6.17 4.49 -19.19
N LEU A 57 -5.52 4.09 -18.12
CA LEU A 57 -5.98 3.10 -17.16
C LEU A 57 -6.22 3.81 -15.84
N GLU A 58 -7.38 3.63 -15.23
CA GLU A 58 -7.73 4.18 -13.92
C GLU A 58 -8.25 3.05 -13.05
N LEU A 59 -7.74 2.93 -11.84
CA LEU A 59 -8.12 1.90 -10.87
C LEU A 59 -8.47 2.56 -9.54
N ALA A 60 -9.65 2.27 -9.01
CA ALA A 60 -10.08 2.78 -7.71
C ALA A 60 -10.53 1.63 -6.81
N PHE A 61 -10.04 1.60 -5.56
CA PHE A 61 -10.42 0.60 -4.57
C PHE A 61 -10.17 1.08 -3.15
N ASP A 62 -10.90 0.47 -2.21
CA ASP A 62 -10.76 0.69 -0.78
C ASP A 62 -10.30 -0.60 -0.10
N VAL A 63 -9.30 -0.50 0.76
CA VAL A 63 -8.81 -1.60 1.59
C VAL A 63 -8.42 -1.10 2.97
N SER A 64 -8.41 -1.99 3.96
CA SER A 64 -7.78 -1.76 5.24
C SER A 64 -6.61 -2.73 5.41
N LEU A 65 -5.47 -2.22 5.87
CA LEU A 65 -4.33 -3.06 6.25
C LEU A 65 -4.43 -3.40 7.72
N GLU A 66 -4.56 -4.68 8.04
CA GLU A 66 -4.62 -5.22 9.39
C GLU A 66 -3.30 -5.87 9.77
N GLY A 67 -2.77 -5.53 10.93
CA GLY A 67 -1.52 -6.08 11.43
C GLY A 67 -1.14 -5.51 12.78
N PRO A 68 0.06 -5.81 13.29
CA PRO A 68 0.49 -5.33 14.60
C PRO A 68 0.85 -3.84 14.56
N CYS A 69 0.49 -3.13 15.62
CA CYS A 69 0.93 -1.75 15.86
C CYS A 69 2.44 -1.68 15.93
N PHE A 70 3.05 -0.74 15.22
CA PHE A 70 4.51 -0.56 15.20
C PHE A 70 5.12 -0.32 16.59
N ARG A 71 4.35 0.28 17.54
CA ARG A 71 4.85 0.66 18.87
C ARG A 71 4.50 -0.33 19.98
N CYS A 72 3.27 -0.85 20.03
CA CYS A 72 2.81 -1.67 21.15
C CYS A 72 2.47 -3.11 20.77
N LEU A 73 2.56 -3.47 19.46
CA LEU A 73 2.25 -4.79 18.91
C LEU A 73 0.79 -5.25 19.07
N ALA A 74 -0.10 -4.40 19.60
CA ALA A 74 -1.53 -4.68 19.59
C ALA A 74 -2.07 -4.55 18.15
N ASP A 75 -3.26 -5.09 17.90
CA ASP A 75 -3.89 -5.00 16.59
C ASP A 75 -4.05 -3.54 16.14
N ALA A 76 -3.67 -3.28 14.91
CA ALA A 76 -3.78 -1.99 14.25
C ALA A 76 -4.42 -2.15 12.87
N GLU A 77 -5.18 -1.14 12.47
CA GLU A 77 -5.88 -1.08 11.21
C GLU A 77 -5.59 0.25 10.52
N LEU A 78 -5.22 0.18 9.23
CA LEU A 78 -4.99 1.35 8.40
C LEU A 78 -5.94 1.33 7.21
N PRO A 79 -7.04 2.11 7.23
CA PRO A 79 -7.92 2.25 6.07
C PRO A 79 -7.25 3.09 4.98
N LEU A 80 -7.34 2.62 3.74
CA LEU A 80 -6.80 3.25 2.55
C LEU A 80 -7.88 3.34 1.47
N SER A 81 -8.03 4.53 0.87
CA SER A 81 -8.87 4.77 -0.31
C SER A 81 -7.96 5.23 -1.44
N LEU A 82 -7.84 4.42 -2.48
CA LEU A 82 -6.83 4.58 -3.51
C LEU A 82 -7.45 4.83 -4.88
N GLY A 83 -6.94 5.85 -5.56
CA GLY A 83 -7.26 6.15 -6.94
C GLY A 83 -5.98 6.28 -7.75
N LEU A 84 -5.80 5.42 -8.74
CA LEU A 84 -4.59 5.26 -9.52
C LEU A 84 -4.85 5.62 -10.96
N ARG A 85 -3.83 6.12 -11.65
CA ARG A 85 -3.92 6.41 -13.07
C ARG A 85 -2.60 6.12 -13.77
N GLU A 86 -2.68 5.35 -14.87
CA GLU A 86 -1.55 5.01 -15.72
C GLU A 86 -1.86 5.36 -17.18
N TYR A 87 -0.81 5.60 -17.95
CA TYR A 87 -0.90 5.86 -19.36
C TYR A 87 0.05 4.96 -20.15
N GLN A 88 -0.47 4.35 -21.20
CA GLN A 88 0.31 3.56 -22.15
C GLN A 88 0.15 4.15 -23.55
N ALA A 89 1.22 4.69 -24.13
CA ALA A 89 1.20 5.19 -25.49
C ALA A 89 1.03 4.05 -26.52
N THR A 90 0.35 4.35 -27.63
CA THR A 90 0.18 3.40 -28.75
C THR A 90 1.52 3.09 -29.42
N LYS A 91 2.41 4.10 -29.49
CA LYS A 91 3.77 3.98 -30.03
C LYS A 91 4.72 4.70 -29.06
N PRO A 92 5.13 4.05 -27.98
CA PRO A 92 5.98 4.67 -27.00
C PRO A 92 7.38 4.95 -27.57
N GLU A 93 7.86 6.19 -27.45
CA GLU A 93 9.21 6.61 -27.84
C GLU A 93 10.21 6.50 -26.69
N GLY A 94 9.70 6.42 -25.42
CA GLY A 94 10.46 6.29 -24.19
C GLY A 94 9.79 5.41 -23.14
N GLU A 95 10.52 5.12 -22.06
CA GLU A 95 9.99 4.33 -20.94
C GLU A 95 8.88 5.06 -20.18
N GLU A 96 8.94 6.39 -20.09
CA GLU A 96 7.93 7.24 -19.44
C GLU A 96 6.55 7.24 -20.13
N GLU A 97 6.49 6.73 -21.38
CA GLU A 97 5.25 6.57 -22.13
C GLU A 97 4.69 5.14 -22.04
N ARG A 98 5.31 4.29 -21.20
CA ARG A 98 4.91 2.91 -20.93
C ARG A 98 4.58 2.75 -19.46
N THR A 99 3.52 2.01 -19.19
CA THR A 99 3.30 1.49 -17.85
C THR A 99 3.91 0.11 -17.70
N GLU A 100 4.58 -0.15 -16.58
CA GLU A 100 5.16 -1.45 -16.26
C GLU A 100 4.11 -2.53 -15.97
N TYR A 101 2.89 -2.10 -15.63
CA TYR A 101 1.79 -3.00 -15.26
C TYR A 101 1.07 -3.59 -16.46
N LEU A 102 1.30 -3.08 -17.70
CA LEU A 102 0.64 -3.56 -18.90
C LEU A 102 1.63 -4.23 -19.86
N GLN A 103 1.50 -5.54 -20.03
CA GLN A 103 2.29 -6.33 -20.99
C GLN A 103 1.36 -7.15 -21.90
N ASP A 104 1.52 -7.04 -23.19
CA ASP A 104 0.73 -7.80 -24.20
C ASP A 104 -0.78 -7.71 -24.00
N ASP A 105 -1.31 -6.51 -23.72
CA ASP A 105 -2.71 -6.24 -23.37
C ASP A 105 -3.18 -6.90 -22.05
N ARG A 106 -2.30 -7.45 -21.24
CA ARG A 106 -2.57 -7.97 -19.90
C ARG A 106 -2.13 -6.97 -18.85
N LEU A 107 -3.08 -6.49 -18.08
CA LEU A 107 -2.86 -5.55 -16.97
C LEU A 107 -2.71 -6.33 -15.67
N ASP A 108 -1.56 -6.20 -15.00
CA ASP A 108 -1.31 -6.78 -13.68
C ASP A 108 -1.89 -5.88 -12.58
N LEU A 109 -3.11 -6.21 -12.18
CA LEU A 109 -3.84 -5.47 -11.15
C LEU A 109 -3.23 -5.66 -9.75
N SER A 110 -2.74 -6.86 -9.44
CA SER A 110 -2.17 -7.15 -8.11
C SER A 110 -0.89 -6.37 -7.86
N THR A 111 0.03 -6.33 -8.82
CA THR A 111 1.27 -5.56 -8.69
C THR A 111 0.96 -4.06 -8.63
N TRP A 112 0.11 -3.55 -9.52
CA TRP A 112 -0.26 -2.15 -9.53
C TRP A 112 -0.91 -1.69 -8.21
N ALA A 113 -1.87 -2.46 -7.70
CA ALA A 113 -2.52 -2.16 -6.42
C ALA A 113 -1.54 -2.25 -5.23
N ARG A 114 -0.65 -3.25 -5.21
CA ARG A 114 0.37 -3.42 -4.18
C ARG A 114 1.33 -2.23 -4.10
N ASP A 115 1.82 -1.77 -5.24
CA ASP A 115 2.74 -0.63 -5.31
C ASP A 115 2.06 0.67 -4.88
N ALA A 116 0.79 0.86 -5.25
CA ALA A 116 -0.01 1.97 -4.79
C ALA A 116 -0.24 1.96 -3.26
N ILE A 117 -0.54 0.80 -2.69
CA ILE A 117 -0.62 0.64 -1.24
C ILE A 117 0.72 1.03 -0.60
N ALA A 118 1.83 0.52 -1.13
CA ALA A 118 3.16 0.80 -0.60
C ALA A 118 3.50 2.30 -0.61
N LEU A 119 3.10 3.03 -1.65
CA LEU A 119 3.28 4.49 -1.76
C LEU A 119 2.38 5.28 -0.81
N ALA A 120 1.23 4.73 -0.42
CA ALA A 120 0.28 5.38 0.48
C ALA A 120 0.55 5.13 1.97
N LEU A 121 1.54 4.28 2.30
CA LEU A 121 1.84 3.93 3.68
C LEU A 121 2.38 5.13 4.46
N PRO A 122 1.91 5.33 5.72
CA PRO A 122 2.54 6.24 6.65
C PRO A 122 3.88 5.65 7.14
N GLU A 123 4.71 6.46 7.78
CA GLU A 123 5.97 6.00 8.37
C GLU A 123 5.78 4.87 9.39
N GLN A 124 4.65 4.86 10.11
CA GLN A 124 4.31 3.87 11.13
C GLN A 124 2.80 3.57 11.11
N ILE A 125 2.44 2.30 11.13
CA ILE A 125 1.06 1.86 11.34
C ILE A 125 0.84 1.71 12.84
N LEU A 126 -0.06 2.52 13.41
CA LEU A 126 -0.33 2.58 14.84
C LEU A 126 -1.76 2.16 15.14
N CYS A 127 -1.99 1.51 16.29
CA CYS A 127 -3.34 1.18 16.76
C CYS A 127 -4.16 2.44 17.09
N ARG A 128 -3.48 3.55 17.43
CA ARG A 128 -4.05 4.90 17.68
C ARG A 128 -2.95 5.95 17.55
N PRO A 129 -3.29 7.21 17.21
CA PRO A 129 -2.29 8.26 16.97
C PRO A 129 -1.38 8.56 18.16
N ASP A 130 -1.91 8.42 19.38
CA ASP A 130 -1.24 8.70 20.66
C ASP A 130 -0.64 7.45 21.32
N CYS A 131 -0.45 6.35 20.58
CA CYS A 131 0.10 5.12 21.12
C CYS A 131 1.46 5.36 21.80
N ALA A 132 1.54 5.10 23.12
CA ALA A 132 2.76 5.25 23.91
C ALA A 132 3.77 4.11 23.70
N GLY A 133 3.30 2.96 23.17
CA GLY A 133 4.15 1.82 22.87
C GLY A 133 4.48 0.95 24.07
N LEU A 134 5.48 0.08 23.87
CA LEU A 134 6.04 -0.76 24.93
C LEU A 134 7.21 -0.04 25.61
N CYS A 135 7.35 -0.23 26.89
CA CYS A 135 8.51 0.26 27.64
C CYS A 135 9.80 -0.43 27.14
N PRO A 136 10.83 0.32 26.73
CA PRO A 136 12.07 -0.27 26.22
C PRO A 136 12.90 -0.98 27.31
N VAL A 137 12.60 -0.74 28.59
CA VAL A 137 13.33 -1.32 29.72
C VAL A 137 12.67 -2.61 30.20
N CYS A 138 11.36 -2.60 30.43
CA CYS A 138 10.64 -3.74 31.02
C CYS A 138 9.65 -4.41 30.08
N GLY A 139 9.41 -3.87 28.87
CA GLY A 139 8.50 -4.45 27.87
C GLY A 139 7.01 -4.31 28.18
N LYS A 140 6.62 -3.65 29.28
CA LYS A 140 5.22 -3.42 29.60
C LYS A 140 4.58 -2.39 28.67
N ASP A 141 3.28 -2.55 28.44
CA ASP A 141 2.49 -1.60 27.64
C ASP A 141 2.29 -0.28 28.40
N LEU A 142 2.91 0.78 27.89
CA LEU A 142 2.81 2.13 28.45
C LEU A 142 1.42 2.76 28.27
N ASN A 143 0.61 2.20 27.38
CA ASN A 143 -0.79 2.64 27.24
C ASN A 143 -1.67 2.16 28.39
N ALA A 144 -1.36 0.97 28.96
CA ALA A 144 -2.09 0.38 30.07
C ALA A 144 -1.50 0.76 31.41
N GLU A 145 -0.16 0.75 31.53
CA GLU A 145 0.56 1.08 32.76
C GLU A 145 1.63 2.16 32.48
N PRO A 146 1.26 3.45 32.43
CA PRO A 146 2.23 4.53 32.26
C PRO A 146 3.24 4.55 33.41
N HIS A 147 4.51 4.46 33.10
CA HIS A 147 5.60 4.53 34.08
C HIS A 147 6.88 5.00 33.41
N GLU A 148 7.81 5.47 34.23
CA GLU A 148 9.15 5.86 33.83
C GLU A 148 10.19 5.07 34.59
N HIS A 149 11.31 4.76 33.95
CA HIS A 149 12.48 4.18 34.58
C HIS A 149 13.54 5.26 34.72
N VAL A 150 14.05 5.46 35.94
CA VAL A 150 15.18 6.35 36.16
C VAL A 150 16.45 5.63 35.70
N GLU A 151 16.97 5.99 34.53
CA GLU A 151 18.28 5.52 34.08
C GLU A 151 19.38 6.27 34.81
N GLU A 152 19.91 5.67 35.89
CA GLU A 152 21.11 6.16 36.58
C GLU A 152 22.44 5.81 35.85
N ARG A 153 22.38 5.36 34.60
CA ARG A 153 23.58 4.98 33.84
C ARG A 153 23.93 6.03 32.79
N ILE A 154 24.80 6.95 33.18
CA ILE A 154 25.66 7.66 32.23
C ILE A 154 26.60 6.60 31.62
N ASP A 155 26.56 6.38 30.31
CA ASP A 155 27.48 5.48 29.61
C ASP A 155 28.93 5.94 29.97
N PRO A 156 29.77 5.09 30.54
CA PRO A 156 31.15 5.47 30.97
C PRO A 156 31.99 6.08 29.84
N ARG A 157 31.58 5.87 28.59
CA ARG A 157 32.23 6.47 27.39
C ARG A 157 32.00 7.97 27.29
N TRP A 158 30.92 8.51 27.88
CA TRP A 158 30.55 9.92 27.85
C TRP A 158 31.03 10.69 29.11
N GLU A 159 31.51 9.98 30.14
CA GLU A 159 32.00 10.56 31.40
C GLU A 159 33.18 11.53 31.20
N LYS A 160 33.92 11.38 30.08
CA LYS A 160 35.08 12.22 29.74
C LYS A 160 34.72 13.47 28.92
N LEU A 161 33.44 13.67 28.57
CA LEU A 161 32.96 14.79 27.77
C LEU A 161 32.12 15.81 28.57
N SER A 162 31.91 15.59 29.84
CA SER A 162 31.23 16.49 30.78
C SER A 162 32.19 17.34 31.62
#